data_c7411d1265f65c92ac33cfe103fc1535
#
_entry.id   c7411d1265f65c92ac33cfe103fc1535
#
_cell.length_a   1.000
_cell.length_b   1.000
_cell.length_c   1.000
_cell.angle_alpha   90.00
_cell.angle_beta   90.00
_cell.angle_gamma   90.00
#
_symmetry.space_group_name_H-M   'P 1'
#
loop_
_entity.id
_entity.type
_entity.pdbx_description
1 polymer ?
#
loop_
_entity_poly.entity_id
_entity_poly.type
_entity_poly.pdbx_seq_one_letter_code
_entity_poly.pdbx_strand_id
1 'polypeptide(L)'
;MLLGSAEPSRELAIALQGLGAEVIAVDGYVGAPAHRIADQSVVVTMTDAEELTAVIRRLQPDFLVTVTAAVSVDALDAVEQADGECTELVPNARAVRCTADREGLRRLAADQLGLPTAPFWFVGSLGELQAVAVHAGFPLLVSPVAGVAGQGSSVVAGPNEVEPAWQRAAGHQVQPQTGGVSPRVCAESVVEIEFLVTMIVVCSQGPNGPLIEFCAPIGHRDADAGELESWQPQKLSTAALDAAKSIAARIVKALGGRGVFGVELMINGDEVYFADVTVCPAGSAWVTVRSQRLSVFELQARAILGLAVDTLMISSGAARVINPDHTAGRAAVGAAPPADALTGALGVPESDVVIFGRGLGVALATAPEVAIARERAREVASRLNVPDSRE
;
A
#
# COMPACT_ATOMS: atom_id res chain seq x y z
N MET A 1 -18.86 5.81 -0.63
CA MET A 1 -17.96 6.90 -1.12
C MET A 1 -16.52 6.48 -0.91
N LEU A 2 -15.65 6.59 -1.93
CA LEU A 2 -14.22 6.29 -1.86
C LEU A 2 -13.42 7.58 -1.78
N LEU A 3 -12.62 7.76 -0.74
CA LEU A 3 -11.67 8.87 -0.58
C LEU A 3 -10.30 8.44 -1.11
N GLY A 4 -9.89 9.03 -2.21
CA GLY A 4 -8.78 8.63 -3.06
C GLY A 4 -9.27 7.80 -4.24
N SER A 5 -8.90 8.21 -5.46
CA SER A 5 -9.44 7.65 -6.72
C SER A 5 -8.34 7.13 -7.64
N ALA A 6 -7.20 6.69 -7.06
CA ALA A 6 -6.07 6.09 -7.77
C ALA A 6 -6.42 4.70 -8.36
N GLU A 7 -5.43 4.02 -8.92
CA GLU A 7 -5.58 2.72 -9.58
C GLU A 7 -6.21 1.64 -8.69
N PRO A 8 -5.81 1.48 -7.40
CA PRO A 8 -6.46 0.51 -6.51
C PRO A 8 -7.94 0.83 -6.27
N SER A 9 -8.30 2.11 -6.20
CA SER A 9 -9.68 2.55 -6.02
C SER A 9 -10.57 2.23 -7.22
N ARG A 10 -10.00 2.22 -8.43
CA ARG A 10 -10.70 1.80 -9.65
C ARG A 10 -11.13 0.34 -9.54
N GLU A 11 -10.24 -0.56 -9.15
CA GLU A 11 -10.55 -1.99 -9.01
C GLU A 11 -11.52 -2.25 -7.85
N LEU A 12 -11.37 -1.50 -6.75
CA LEU A 12 -12.31 -1.57 -5.64
C LEU A 12 -13.71 -1.08 -6.06
N ALA A 13 -13.81 -0.02 -6.85
CA ALA A 13 -15.09 0.46 -7.36
C ALA A 13 -15.77 -0.58 -8.27
N ILE A 14 -15.02 -1.25 -9.16
CA ILE A 14 -15.53 -2.36 -9.98
C ILE A 14 -16.07 -3.50 -9.10
N ALA A 15 -15.33 -3.86 -8.05
CA ALA A 15 -15.73 -4.91 -7.13
C ALA A 15 -17.01 -4.55 -6.34
N LEU A 16 -17.14 -3.31 -5.90
CA LEU A 16 -18.33 -2.79 -5.19
C LEU A 16 -19.55 -2.75 -6.11
N GLN A 17 -19.40 -2.22 -7.33
CA GLN A 17 -20.46 -2.18 -8.35
C GLN A 17 -20.90 -3.60 -8.75
N GLY A 18 -19.97 -4.56 -8.83
CA GLY A 18 -20.27 -5.97 -9.07
C GLY A 18 -21.15 -6.60 -7.97
N LEU A 19 -21.18 -6.01 -6.78
CA LEU A 19 -22.07 -6.38 -5.66
C LEU A 19 -23.33 -5.51 -5.56
N GLY A 20 -23.57 -4.62 -6.53
CA GLY A 20 -24.74 -3.76 -6.61
C GLY A 20 -24.65 -2.46 -5.80
N ALA A 21 -23.48 -2.08 -5.33
CA ALA A 21 -23.28 -0.80 -4.64
C ALA A 21 -23.13 0.35 -5.64
N GLU A 22 -23.73 1.51 -5.34
CA GLU A 22 -23.45 2.78 -6.02
C GLU A 22 -22.13 3.35 -5.48
N VAL A 23 -21.22 3.77 -6.37
CA VAL A 23 -19.89 4.24 -6.00
C VAL A 23 -19.72 5.73 -6.30
N ILE A 24 -19.37 6.50 -5.28
CA ILE A 24 -18.96 7.89 -5.40
C ILE A 24 -17.44 7.96 -5.22
N ALA A 25 -16.71 8.35 -6.27
CA ALA A 25 -15.25 8.47 -6.24
C ALA A 25 -14.83 9.92 -5.98
N VAL A 26 -13.99 10.15 -4.98
CA VAL A 26 -13.53 11.48 -4.54
C VAL A 26 -12.03 11.59 -4.64
N ASP A 27 -11.53 12.67 -5.23
CA ASP A 27 -10.09 12.97 -5.28
C ASP A 27 -9.84 14.49 -5.39
N GLY A 28 -8.58 14.91 -5.21
CA GLY A 28 -8.15 16.30 -5.33
C GLY A 28 -8.01 16.79 -6.79
N TYR A 29 -8.16 15.94 -7.81
CA TYR A 29 -7.99 16.29 -9.21
C TYR A 29 -8.99 15.60 -10.14
N VAL A 30 -9.25 16.22 -11.28
CA VAL A 30 -10.20 15.71 -12.28
C VAL A 30 -9.61 14.53 -13.04
N GLY A 31 -10.44 13.52 -13.32
CA GLY A 31 -10.08 12.41 -14.21
C GLY A 31 -9.17 11.35 -13.57
N ALA A 32 -9.18 11.27 -12.23
CA ALA A 32 -8.55 10.17 -11.51
C ALA A 32 -9.06 8.80 -12.00
N PRO A 33 -8.29 7.71 -11.89
CA PRO A 33 -8.65 6.41 -12.44
C PRO A 33 -10.05 5.92 -12.07
N ALA A 34 -10.45 6.04 -10.80
CA ALA A 34 -11.78 5.63 -10.35
C ALA A 34 -12.91 6.56 -10.83
N HIS A 35 -12.64 7.84 -11.11
CA HIS A 35 -13.64 8.79 -11.66
C HIS A 35 -14.23 8.33 -12.99
N ARG A 36 -13.52 7.48 -13.76
CA ARG A 36 -13.95 7.03 -15.08
C ARG A 36 -14.98 5.92 -15.03
N ILE A 37 -15.14 5.26 -13.88
CA ILE A 37 -15.99 4.08 -13.73
C ILE A 37 -17.02 4.22 -12.62
N ALA A 38 -16.79 5.11 -11.64
CA ALA A 38 -17.73 5.36 -10.56
C ALA A 38 -19.04 5.97 -11.09
N ASP A 39 -20.13 5.74 -10.38
CA ASP A 39 -21.46 6.29 -10.72
C ASP A 39 -21.48 7.80 -10.56
N GLN A 40 -20.72 8.33 -9.59
CA GLN A 40 -20.51 9.75 -9.39
C GLN A 40 -19.03 10.03 -9.13
N SER A 41 -18.56 11.21 -9.53
CA SER A 41 -17.22 11.70 -9.23
C SER A 41 -17.25 13.09 -8.62
N VAL A 42 -16.43 13.32 -7.61
CA VAL A 42 -16.32 14.61 -6.91
C VAL A 42 -14.85 15.00 -6.80
N VAL A 43 -14.57 16.26 -7.07
CA VAL A 43 -13.24 16.85 -6.85
C VAL A 43 -13.32 17.77 -5.65
N VAL A 44 -12.46 17.54 -4.67
CA VAL A 44 -12.43 18.25 -3.38
C VAL A 44 -11.03 18.20 -2.79
N THR A 45 -10.62 19.24 -2.07
CA THR A 45 -9.38 19.23 -1.31
C THR A 45 -9.52 18.30 -0.10
N MET A 46 -9.24 17.01 -0.26
CA MET A 46 -9.49 16.00 0.78
C MET A 46 -8.74 16.24 2.09
N THR A 47 -7.70 17.07 2.09
CA THR A 47 -6.96 17.49 3.29
C THR A 47 -7.60 18.70 3.99
N ASP A 48 -8.56 19.36 3.38
CA ASP A 48 -9.35 20.43 3.99
C ASP A 48 -10.54 19.83 4.75
N ALA A 49 -10.59 20.03 6.07
CA ALA A 49 -11.59 19.42 6.93
C ALA A 49 -13.01 19.95 6.65
N GLU A 50 -13.15 21.26 6.39
CA GLU A 50 -14.45 21.89 6.18
C GLU A 50 -15.03 21.47 4.83
N GLU A 51 -14.21 21.53 3.78
CA GLU A 51 -14.61 21.17 2.42
C GLU A 51 -15.01 19.69 2.32
N LEU A 52 -14.18 18.79 2.89
CA LEU A 52 -14.48 17.36 2.91
C LEU A 52 -15.74 17.04 3.71
N THR A 53 -15.88 17.60 4.92
CA THR A 53 -17.07 17.39 5.77
C THR A 53 -18.35 17.88 5.08
N ALA A 54 -18.28 19.02 4.39
CA ALA A 54 -19.43 19.57 3.65
C ALA A 54 -19.89 18.63 2.52
N VAL A 55 -18.94 18.03 1.80
CA VAL A 55 -19.22 17.05 0.73
C VAL A 55 -19.83 15.77 1.31
N ILE A 56 -19.26 15.22 2.39
CA ILE A 56 -19.79 14.01 3.04
C ILE A 56 -21.23 14.23 3.50
N ARG A 57 -21.50 15.34 4.21
CA ARG A 57 -22.85 15.68 4.69
C ARG A 57 -23.86 15.90 3.57
N ARG A 58 -23.43 16.45 2.44
CA ARG A 58 -24.31 16.65 1.29
C ARG A 58 -24.71 15.36 0.61
N LEU A 59 -23.79 14.40 0.52
CA LEU A 59 -23.96 13.15 -0.24
C LEU A 59 -24.45 11.99 0.62
N GLN A 60 -24.27 12.07 1.93
CA GLN A 60 -24.75 11.09 2.93
C GLN A 60 -24.50 9.63 2.50
N PRO A 61 -23.25 9.22 2.24
CA PRO A 61 -22.97 7.85 1.85
C PRO A 61 -23.21 6.88 3.02
N ASP A 62 -23.68 5.66 2.75
CA ASP A 62 -23.78 4.60 3.76
C ASP A 62 -22.39 4.20 4.28
N PHE A 63 -21.39 4.15 3.36
CA PHE A 63 -20.00 3.81 3.69
C PHE A 63 -19.05 4.89 3.20
N LEU A 64 -18.14 5.30 4.07
CA LEU A 64 -17.00 6.17 3.74
C LEU A 64 -15.71 5.35 3.82
N VAL A 65 -15.03 5.19 2.70
CA VAL A 65 -13.86 4.31 2.58
C VAL A 65 -12.63 5.13 2.25
N THR A 66 -11.59 5.05 3.09
CA THR A 66 -10.32 5.71 2.83
C THR A 66 -9.39 4.78 2.06
N VAL A 67 -8.90 5.24 0.90
CA VAL A 67 -7.95 4.52 0.03
C VAL A 67 -6.64 5.32 -0.14
N THR A 68 -6.49 6.40 0.60
CA THR A 68 -5.31 7.26 0.63
C THR A 68 -5.04 7.77 2.04
N ALA A 69 -3.78 8.05 2.35
CA ALA A 69 -3.41 8.75 3.58
C ALA A 69 -3.58 10.29 3.47
N ALA A 70 -3.76 10.83 2.25
CA ALA A 70 -3.93 12.26 2.01
C ALA A 70 -5.39 12.70 2.22
N VAL A 71 -5.86 12.57 3.46
CA VAL A 71 -7.24 12.89 3.87
C VAL A 71 -7.22 13.60 5.22
N SER A 72 -8.16 14.52 5.44
CA SER A 72 -8.32 15.19 6.73
C SER A 72 -8.84 14.20 7.78
N VAL A 73 -8.01 13.89 8.77
CA VAL A 73 -8.41 13.04 9.90
C VAL A 73 -9.47 13.72 10.75
N ASP A 74 -9.45 15.04 10.86
CA ASP A 74 -10.48 15.80 11.60
C ASP A 74 -11.86 15.66 10.96
N ALA A 75 -11.93 15.60 9.62
CA ALA A 75 -13.17 15.32 8.91
C ALA A 75 -13.68 13.89 9.19
N LEU A 76 -12.78 12.91 9.25
CA LEU A 76 -13.13 11.52 9.57
C LEU A 76 -13.62 11.39 11.02
N ASP A 77 -12.95 12.05 11.96
CA ASP A 77 -13.40 12.09 13.36
C ASP A 77 -14.79 12.73 13.49
N ALA A 78 -15.06 13.80 12.76
CA ALA A 78 -16.36 14.45 12.75
C ALA A 78 -17.47 13.52 12.24
N VAL A 79 -17.19 12.65 11.29
CA VAL A 79 -18.13 11.62 10.81
C VAL A 79 -18.37 10.55 11.88
N GLU A 80 -17.32 10.04 12.53
CA GLU A 80 -17.48 9.02 13.59
C GLU A 80 -18.20 9.53 14.83
N GLN A 81 -18.11 10.84 15.14
CA GLN A 81 -18.71 11.45 16.33
C GLN A 81 -20.11 12.04 16.07
N ALA A 82 -20.57 12.06 14.83
CA ALA A 82 -21.86 12.63 14.49
C ALA A 82 -23.01 11.73 14.97
N ASP A 83 -23.74 12.18 15.98
CA ASP A 83 -24.94 11.51 16.46
C ASP A 83 -26.04 11.50 15.38
N GLY A 84 -26.50 10.32 15.01
CA GLY A 84 -27.62 10.13 14.06
C GLY A 84 -27.25 10.13 12.58
N GLU A 85 -25.98 10.23 12.20
CA GLU A 85 -25.53 9.98 10.83
C GLU A 85 -25.36 8.47 10.59
N CYS A 86 -25.88 7.98 9.46
CA CYS A 86 -25.84 6.56 9.09
C CYS A 86 -24.55 6.16 8.36
N THR A 87 -23.61 7.09 8.20
CA THR A 87 -22.34 6.84 7.45
C THR A 87 -21.37 6.03 8.29
N GLU A 88 -21.00 4.84 7.82
CA GLU A 88 -19.97 4.02 8.45
C GLU A 88 -18.61 4.25 7.81
N LEU A 89 -17.59 4.55 8.63
CA LEU A 89 -16.21 4.74 8.19
C LEU A 89 -15.46 3.39 8.15
N VAL A 90 -14.85 3.06 7.01
CA VAL A 90 -14.10 1.81 6.79
C VAL A 90 -12.72 2.10 6.18
N PRO A 91 -11.62 1.80 6.89
CA PRO A 91 -11.55 1.49 8.31
C PRO A 91 -11.86 2.73 9.18
N ASN A 92 -11.94 2.58 10.48
CA ASN A 92 -12.23 3.66 11.42
C ASN A 92 -11.16 4.79 11.38
N ALA A 93 -11.49 5.98 11.87
CA ALA A 93 -10.61 7.15 11.86
C ALA A 93 -9.30 6.91 12.63
N ARG A 94 -9.36 6.11 13.71
CA ARG A 94 -8.17 5.72 14.48
C ARG A 94 -7.16 4.94 13.62
N ALA A 95 -7.60 3.97 12.85
CA ALA A 95 -6.74 3.17 11.98
C ALA A 95 -6.07 4.07 10.92
N VAL A 96 -6.84 4.96 10.30
CA VAL A 96 -6.32 5.93 9.32
C VAL A 96 -5.28 6.84 9.95
N ARG A 97 -5.56 7.40 11.13
CA ARG A 97 -4.64 8.27 11.86
C ARG A 97 -3.34 7.55 12.22
N CYS A 98 -3.45 6.34 12.80
CA CYS A 98 -2.28 5.57 13.21
C CYS A 98 -1.38 5.18 12.04
N THR A 99 -1.94 4.84 10.89
CA THR A 99 -1.15 4.46 9.70
C THR A 99 -0.58 5.67 8.95
N ALA A 100 -1.16 6.86 9.11
CA ALA A 100 -0.60 8.11 8.59
C ALA A 100 0.57 8.64 9.44
N ASP A 101 0.63 8.32 10.73
CA ASP A 101 1.69 8.72 11.66
C ASP A 101 2.74 7.60 11.80
N ARG A 102 3.79 7.63 10.99
CA ARG A 102 4.87 6.63 11.03
C ARG A 102 5.57 6.53 12.38
N GLU A 103 5.79 7.66 13.06
CA GLU A 103 6.43 7.66 14.37
C GLU A 103 5.51 7.01 15.41
N GLY A 104 4.24 7.42 15.45
CA GLY A 104 3.23 6.83 16.33
C GLY A 104 3.01 5.35 16.07
N LEU A 105 2.97 4.93 14.81
CA LEU A 105 2.82 3.51 14.42
C LEU A 105 4.00 2.66 14.90
N ARG A 106 5.24 3.14 14.70
CA ARG A 106 6.44 2.42 15.17
C ARG A 106 6.46 2.27 16.69
N ARG A 107 6.10 3.33 17.41
CA ARG A 107 5.99 3.29 18.88
C ARG A 107 4.85 2.37 19.35
N LEU A 108 3.70 2.39 18.66
CA LEU A 108 2.63 1.46 18.92
C LEU A 108 3.12 0.00 18.77
N ALA A 109 3.79 -0.31 17.67
CA ALA A 109 4.29 -1.65 17.40
C ALA A 109 5.36 -2.10 18.43
N ALA A 110 6.40 -1.30 18.65
CA ALA A 110 7.53 -1.67 19.50
C ALA A 110 7.22 -1.53 21.00
N ASP A 111 6.74 -0.35 21.43
CA ASP A 111 6.67 -0.02 22.85
C ASP A 111 5.38 -0.53 23.51
N GLN A 112 4.24 -0.46 22.79
CA GLN A 112 2.95 -0.86 23.37
C GLN A 112 2.61 -2.31 23.10
N LEU A 113 2.86 -2.79 21.87
CA LEU A 113 2.56 -4.15 21.49
C LEU A 113 3.76 -5.10 21.67
N GLY A 114 4.98 -4.60 21.85
CA GLY A 114 6.19 -5.41 21.96
C GLY A 114 6.38 -6.31 20.74
N LEU A 115 6.10 -5.80 19.54
CA LEU A 115 6.39 -6.53 18.30
C LEU A 115 7.88 -6.43 17.98
N PRO A 116 8.50 -7.49 17.45
CA PRO A 116 9.85 -7.39 16.91
C PRO A 116 9.88 -6.35 15.77
N THR A 117 10.80 -5.40 15.86
CA THR A 117 11.07 -4.38 14.82
C THR A 117 12.57 -4.27 14.63
N ALA A 118 13.05 -3.80 13.48
CA ALA A 118 14.42 -3.33 13.38
C ALA A 118 14.64 -2.20 14.42
N PRO A 119 15.83 -2.08 15.05
CA PRO A 119 16.12 -0.97 15.94
C PRO A 119 15.97 0.38 15.23
N PHE A 120 15.27 1.33 15.83
CA PHE A 120 14.96 2.62 15.20
C PHE A 120 15.10 3.79 16.18
N TRP A 121 15.36 4.97 15.63
CA TRP A 121 15.47 6.24 16.37
C TRP A 121 14.82 7.35 15.57
N PHE A 122 14.02 8.19 16.22
CA PHE A 122 13.49 9.41 15.62
C PHE A 122 14.32 10.61 16.11
N VAL A 123 14.87 11.35 15.15
CA VAL A 123 15.80 12.45 15.39
C VAL A 123 15.29 13.75 14.77
N GLY A 124 15.53 14.88 15.44
CA GLY A 124 15.13 16.22 15.03
C GLY A 124 16.28 17.11 14.57
N SER A 125 17.53 16.60 14.58
CA SER A 125 18.72 17.36 14.17
C SER A 125 19.81 16.46 13.61
N LEU A 126 20.72 17.05 12.80
CA LEU A 126 21.90 16.36 12.30
C LEU A 126 22.78 15.83 13.45
N GLY A 127 22.93 16.62 14.53
CA GLY A 127 23.74 16.20 15.69
C GLY A 127 23.17 14.95 16.39
N GLU A 128 21.84 14.85 16.50
CA GLU A 128 21.18 13.64 17.01
C GLU A 128 21.39 12.45 16.07
N LEU A 129 21.29 12.64 14.73
CA LEU A 129 21.54 11.56 13.77
C LEU A 129 22.99 11.08 13.85
N GLN A 130 23.96 11.98 14.00
CA GLN A 130 25.37 11.63 14.20
C GLN A 130 25.58 10.82 15.49
N ALA A 131 24.90 11.19 16.58
CA ALA A 131 24.97 10.45 17.84
C ALA A 131 24.36 9.04 17.70
N VAL A 132 23.22 8.92 17.00
CA VAL A 132 22.62 7.63 16.66
C VAL A 132 23.57 6.79 15.82
N ALA A 133 24.21 7.36 14.81
CA ALA A 133 25.13 6.63 13.94
C ALA A 133 26.37 6.09 14.72
N VAL A 134 26.85 6.83 15.69
CA VAL A 134 27.92 6.35 16.60
C VAL A 134 27.44 5.23 17.50
N HIS A 135 26.20 5.32 18.00
CA HIS A 135 25.63 4.33 18.93
C HIS A 135 25.24 3.02 18.23
N ALA A 136 24.52 3.13 17.11
CA ALA A 136 23.95 1.99 16.38
C ALA A 136 24.94 1.32 15.44
N GLY A 137 25.96 2.06 14.97
CA GLY A 137 26.86 1.59 13.91
C GLY A 137 26.23 1.71 12.51
N PHE A 138 26.86 1.02 11.56
CA PHE A 138 26.44 1.02 10.14
C PHE A 138 26.23 -0.41 9.64
N PRO A 139 25.39 -0.62 8.61
CA PRO A 139 24.63 0.38 7.86
C PRO A 139 23.35 0.85 8.57
N LEU A 140 22.92 2.09 8.26
CA LEU A 140 21.66 2.67 8.72
C LEU A 140 20.77 3.04 7.51
N LEU A 141 19.48 2.80 7.61
CA LEU A 141 18.48 3.37 6.72
C LEU A 141 18.00 4.70 7.34
N VAL A 142 18.19 5.79 6.61
CA VAL A 142 17.74 7.12 7.03
C VAL A 142 16.61 7.57 6.14
N SER A 143 15.45 7.87 6.71
CA SER A 143 14.20 8.15 5.98
C SER A 143 13.47 9.34 6.57
N PRO A 144 12.75 10.15 5.77
CA PRO A 144 11.83 11.16 6.30
C PRO A 144 10.68 10.49 7.05
N VAL A 145 10.23 11.10 8.15
CA VAL A 145 9.03 10.61 8.87
C VAL A 145 7.76 10.91 8.10
N ALA A 146 7.69 12.05 7.42
CA ALA A 146 6.55 12.46 6.60
C ALA A 146 6.92 12.48 5.12
N GLY A 147 5.98 12.13 4.24
CA GLY A 147 6.15 12.13 2.79
C GLY A 147 5.84 10.78 2.14
N VAL A 148 6.14 10.68 0.86
CA VAL A 148 5.91 9.45 0.09
C VAL A 148 6.93 8.38 0.49
N ALA A 149 6.48 7.15 0.66
CA ALA A 149 7.33 6.02 1.02
C ALA A 149 8.52 5.87 0.04
N GLY A 150 9.71 5.68 0.58
CA GLY A 150 10.95 5.53 -0.18
C GLY A 150 11.58 6.83 -0.69
N GLN A 151 10.82 7.90 -0.88
CA GLN A 151 11.38 9.19 -1.30
C GLN A 151 12.19 9.84 -0.17
N GLY A 152 13.37 10.34 -0.49
CA GLY A 152 14.28 10.95 0.48
C GLY A 152 14.98 9.95 1.40
N SER A 153 14.73 8.66 1.27
CA SER A 153 15.41 7.61 2.01
C SER A 153 16.79 7.31 1.45
N SER A 154 17.72 6.90 2.29
CA SER A 154 19.06 6.48 1.89
C SER A 154 19.68 5.51 2.89
N VAL A 155 20.39 4.52 2.37
CA VAL A 155 21.24 3.65 3.18
C VAL A 155 22.58 4.37 3.39
N VAL A 156 22.99 4.48 4.64
CA VAL A 156 24.22 5.13 5.10
C VAL A 156 25.19 4.03 5.51
N ALA A 157 26.27 3.86 4.75
CA ALA A 157 27.28 2.82 4.98
C ALA A 157 28.44 3.30 5.87
N GLY A 158 28.56 4.59 6.10
CA GLY A 158 29.66 5.15 6.89
C GLY A 158 29.45 6.61 7.33
N PRO A 159 30.33 7.12 8.21
CA PRO A 159 30.15 8.44 8.83
C PRO A 159 30.03 9.62 7.85
N ASN A 160 30.71 9.53 6.70
CA ASN A 160 30.74 10.60 5.70
C ASN A 160 29.39 10.75 4.95
N GLU A 161 28.51 9.77 5.04
CA GLU A 161 27.22 9.75 4.36
C GLU A 161 26.06 10.27 5.24
N VAL A 162 26.32 10.45 6.56
CA VAL A 162 25.28 10.84 7.54
C VAL A 162 24.70 12.23 7.22
N GLU A 163 25.54 13.22 6.95
CA GLU A 163 25.06 14.57 6.64
C GLU A 163 24.33 14.64 5.29
N PRO A 164 24.82 14.06 4.18
CA PRO A 164 24.05 13.97 2.95
C PRO A 164 22.71 13.26 3.09
N ALA A 165 22.62 12.21 3.92
CA ALA A 165 21.39 11.49 4.20
C ALA A 165 20.39 12.34 4.99
N TRP A 166 20.86 13.07 6.02
CA TRP A 166 20.06 14.03 6.74
C TRP A 166 19.47 15.09 5.81
N GLN A 167 20.30 15.71 4.96
CA GLN A 167 19.85 16.75 4.03
C GLN A 167 18.80 16.26 3.07
N ARG A 168 18.95 15.02 2.52
CA ARG A 168 17.94 14.40 1.67
C ARG A 168 16.64 14.15 2.41
N ALA A 169 16.70 13.49 3.57
CA ALA A 169 15.50 13.14 4.33
C ALA A 169 14.76 14.39 4.85
N ALA A 170 15.48 15.38 5.35
CA ALA A 170 14.91 16.63 5.84
C ALA A 170 14.32 17.49 4.70
N GLY A 171 14.95 17.47 3.51
CA GLY A 171 14.50 18.24 2.34
C GLY A 171 13.27 17.67 1.65
N HIS A 172 12.95 16.39 1.85
CA HIS A 172 11.76 15.73 1.26
C HIS A 172 10.51 15.80 2.14
N GLN A 173 10.60 16.42 3.31
CA GLN A 173 9.41 16.61 4.14
C GLN A 173 8.55 17.72 3.53
N VAL A 174 7.29 17.41 3.23
CA VAL A 174 6.29 18.40 2.89
C VAL A 174 6.12 19.30 4.11
N GLN A 175 6.61 20.54 4.03
CA GLN A 175 6.45 21.50 5.12
C GLN A 175 4.95 21.74 5.32
N PRO A 176 4.41 21.52 6.52
CA PRO A 176 3.10 22.06 6.84
C PRO A 176 3.15 23.57 6.68
N GLN A 177 2.22 24.15 5.95
CA GLN A 177 2.19 25.60 5.64
C GLN A 177 2.01 26.51 6.85
N THR A 178 1.96 25.96 8.06
CA THR A 178 1.77 26.70 9.32
C THR A 178 2.64 26.13 10.45
N GLY A 179 3.68 26.90 10.80
CA GLY A 179 4.43 26.75 12.04
C GLY A 179 5.66 25.86 11.95
N GLY A 180 6.85 26.43 12.15
CA GLY A 180 8.18 25.86 12.08
C GLY A 180 8.44 24.61 12.94
N VAL A 181 7.84 23.49 12.53
CA VAL A 181 8.16 22.18 13.11
C VAL A 181 9.49 21.74 12.52
N SER A 182 10.48 21.48 13.37
CA SER A 182 11.77 20.94 12.95
C SER A 182 11.56 19.63 12.18
N PRO A 183 12.35 19.38 11.11
CA PRO A 183 12.25 18.16 10.36
C PRO A 183 12.49 16.94 11.25
N ARG A 184 11.66 15.91 11.12
CA ARG A 184 11.81 14.65 11.84
C ARG A 184 12.28 13.56 10.87
N VAL A 185 13.34 12.88 11.25
CA VAL A 185 13.95 11.79 10.44
C VAL A 185 13.97 10.51 11.26
N CYS A 186 13.68 9.40 10.62
CA CYS A 186 13.86 8.06 11.20
C CYS A 186 15.20 7.50 10.75
N ALA A 187 16.02 7.08 11.71
CA ALA A 187 17.19 6.25 11.47
C ALA A 187 16.88 4.83 11.95
N GLU A 188 17.19 3.84 11.13
CA GLU A 188 16.85 2.44 11.38
C GLU A 188 18.06 1.56 11.07
N SER A 189 18.39 0.61 11.96
CA SER A 189 19.45 -0.35 11.66
C SER A 189 19.01 -1.24 10.50
N VAL A 190 19.89 -1.40 9.52
CA VAL A 190 19.63 -2.36 8.42
C VAL A 190 19.86 -3.77 8.97
N VAL A 191 18.78 -4.52 9.06
CA VAL A 191 18.81 -5.94 9.44
C VAL A 191 18.98 -6.82 8.19
N GLU A 192 19.65 -7.95 8.33
CA GLU A 192 19.70 -8.93 7.27
C GLU A 192 18.32 -9.54 7.07
N ILE A 193 17.86 -9.59 5.82
CA ILE A 193 16.57 -10.14 5.45
C ILE A 193 16.71 -11.04 4.22
N GLU A 194 15.99 -12.14 4.24
CA GLU A 194 15.85 -13.02 3.07
C GLU A 194 14.70 -12.57 2.18
N PHE A 195 13.58 -12.14 2.81
CA PHE A 195 12.35 -11.77 2.12
C PHE A 195 11.69 -10.54 2.74
N LEU A 196 11.12 -9.70 1.87
CA LEU A 196 10.04 -8.79 2.21
C LEU A 196 8.72 -9.50 1.95
N VAL A 197 7.80 -9.43 2.90
CA VAL A 197 6.52 -10.14 2.83
C VAL A 197 5.39 -9.23 3.22
N THR A 198 4.35 -9.17 2.38
CA THR A 198 3.06 -8.59 2.75
C THR A 198 2.12 -9.69 3.23
N MET A 199 1.65 -9.58 4.46
CA MET A 199 0.56 -10.39 5.00
C MET A 199 -0.75 -9.62 4.86
N ILE A 200 -1.60 -10.02 3.92
CA ILE A 200 -2.95 -9.46 3.80
C ILE A 200 -3.83 -10.04 4.90
N VAL A 201 -4.40 -9.15 5.69
CA VAL A 201 -5.34 -9.46 6.78
C VAL A 201 -6.69 -8.86 6.44
N VAL A 202 -7.72 -9.70 6.44
CA VAL A 202 -9.11 -9.27 6.21
C VAL A 202 -9.83 -9.26 7.54
N CYS A 203 -10.27 -8.09 7.97
CA CYS A 203 -11.14 -7.91 9.12
C CYS A 203 -12.58 -7.76 8.64
N SER A 204 -13.42 -8.73 8.95
CA SER A 204 -14.82 -8.78 8.53
C SER A 204 -15.72 -9.05 9.73
N GLN A 205 -17.04 -9.02 9.49
CA GLN A 205 -18.04 -9.37 10.49
C GLN A 205 -18.56 -10.78 10.20
N GLY A 206 -18.29 -11.70 11.10
CA GLY A 206 -18.84 -13.05 11.04
C GLY A 206 -20.14 -13.20 11.83
N PRO A 207 -20.79 -14.37 11.76
CA PRO A 207 -22.04 -14.66 12.50
C PRO A 207 -21.87 -14.56 14.03
N ASN A 208 -20.67 -14.79 14.52
CA ASN A 208 -20.34 -14.80 15.95
C ASN A 208 -19.52 -13.58 16.41
N GLY A 209 -19.42 -12.54 15.59
CA GLY A 209 -18.65 -11.33 15.87
C GLY A 209 -17.50 -11.10 14.89
N PRO A 210 -16.55 -10.20 15.23
CA PRO A 210 -15.44 -9.85 14.37
C PRO A 210 -14.59 -11.09 14.00
N LEU A 211 -14.26 -11.21 12.72
CA LEU A 211 -13.46 -12.29 12.14
C LEU A 211 -12.18 -11.72 11.53
N ILE A 212 -11.07 -12.41 11.74
CA ILE A 212 -9.77 -12.08 11.13
C ILE A 212 -9.32 -13.26 10.30
N GLU A 213 -9.13 -13.02 8.99
CA GLU A 213 -8.66 -14.03 8.05
C GLU A 213 -7.37 -13.56 7.38
N PHE A 214 -6.51 -14.51 7.01
CA PHE A 214 -5.22 -14.25 6.41
C PHE A 214 -5.16 -14.83 5.01
N CYS A 215 -4.71 -14.04 4.05
CA CYS A 215 -4.29 -14.57 2.76
C CYS A 215 -2.94 -15.29 2.89
N ALA A 216 -2.61 -16.12 1.91
CA ALA A 216 -1.26 -16.67 1.81
C ALA A 216 -0.23 -15.53 1.70
N PRO A 217 0.97 -15.67 2.31
CA PRO A 217 1.99 -14.62 2.28
C PRO A 217 2.37 -14.22 0.85
N ILE A 218 2.53 -12.91 0.62
CA ILE A 218 2.97 -12.34 -0.64
C ILE A 218 4.42 -11.91 -0.49
N GLY A 219 5.34 -12.55 -1.21
CA GLY A 219 6.70 -12.08 -1.32
C GLY A 219 6.77 -10.92 -2.31
N HIS A 220 7.61 -9.93 -2.04
CA HIS A 220 7.80 -8.82 -2.97
C HIS A 220 9.22 -8.26 -2.89
N ARG A 221 9.61 -7.52 -3.91
CA ARG A 221 10.87 -6.76 -3.95
C ARG A 221 10.76 -5.63 -4.95
N ASP A 222 11.56 -4.62 -4.76
CA ASP A 222 11.85 -3.66 -5.82
C ASP A 222 12.64 -4.39 -6.93
N ALA A 223 12.18 -4.24 -8.15
CA ALA A 223 12.84 -4.73 -9.34
C ALA A 223 13.61 -3.59 -10.03
N ASP A 224 14.33 -3.93 -11.10
CA ASP A 224 15.04 -2.94 -11.91
C ASP A 224 14.08 -1.84 -12.40
N ALA A 225 14.57 -0.62 -12.51
CA ALA A 225 13.81 0.56 -12.96
C ALA A 225 12.65 1.00 -12.06
N GLY A 226 12.65 0.65 -10.76
CA GLY A 226 11.62 1.09 -9.81
C GLY A 226 10.27 0.37 -9.96
N GLU A 227 10.26 -0.76 -10.66
CA GLU A 227 9.11 -1.67 -10.73
C GLU A 227 9.00 -2.45 -9.42
N LEU A 228 7.76 -2.72 -8.99
CA LEU A 228 7.48 -3.62 -7.88
C LEU A 228 7.16 -5.02 -8.43
N GLU A 229 7.98 -6.01 -8.09
CA GLU A 229 7.69 -7.42 -8.34
C GLU A 229 7.07 -8.05 -7.09
N SER A 230 5.95 -8.78 -7.24
CA SER A 230 5.33 -9.54 -6.17
C SER A 230 4.93 -10.95 -6.63
N TRP A 231 4.87 -11.88 -5.70
CA TRP A 231 4.49 -13.28 -5.97
C TRP A 231 3.77 -13.91 -4.79
N GLN A 232 2.92 -14.88 -5.07
CA GLN A 232 2.14 -15.63 -4.07
C GLN A 232 2.02 -17.11 -4.46
N PRO A 233 2.24 -18.05 -3.50
CA PRO A 233 2.61 -17.79 -2.12
C PRO A 233 4.12 -17.59 -1.95
N GLN A 234 4.53 -16.72 -1.01
CA GLN A 234 5.88 -16.78 -0.47
C GLN A 234 5.94 -17.95 0.53
N LYS A 235 6.80 -18.92 0.26
CA LYS A 235 7.02 -20.02 1.21
C LYS A 235 7.82 -19.51 2.40
N LEU A 236 7.30 -19.77 3.58
CA LEU A 236 7.93 -19.51 4.89
C LEU A 236 8.03 -20.82 5.65
N SER A 237 8.94 -20.89 6.63
CA SER A 237 8.91 -21.95 7.62
C SER A 237 7.61 -21.88 8.44
N THR A 238 7.22 -22.97 9.09
CA THR A 238 6.03 -22.97 9.97
C THR A 238 6.18 -21.95 11.08
N ALA A 239 7.37 -21.84 11.69
CA ALA A 239 7.64 -20.89 12.76
C ALA A 239 7.52 -19.44 12.27
N ALA A 240 8.12 -19.10 11.13
CA ALA A 240 8.00 -17.77 10.53
C ALA A 240 6.56 -17.43 10.14
N LEU A 241 5.80 -18.38 9.59
CA LEU A 241 4.40 -18.15 9.22
C LEU A 241 3.52 -17.88 10.46
N ASP A 242 3.70 -18.64 11.54
CA ASP A 242 2.96 -18.46 12.78
C ASP A 242 3.32 -17.13 13.46
N ALA A 243 4.61 -16.75 13.46
CA ALA A 243 5.07 -15.46 13.93
C ALA A 243 4.49 -14.30 13.09
N ALA A 244 4.51 -14.42 11.76
CA ALA A 244 3.94 -13.43 10.83
C ALA A 244 2.44 -13.21 11.09
N LYS A 245 1.66 -14.30 11.23
CA LYS A 245 0.23 -14.21 11.56
C LYS A 245 0.00 -13.58 12.93
N SER A 246 0.82 -13.94 13.93
CA SER A 246 0.71 -13.38 15.28
C SER A 246 0.97 -11.88 15.30
N ILE A 247 2.04 -11.42 14.64
CA ILE A 247 2.38 -10.00 14.52
C ILE A 247 1.25 -9.26 13.79
N ALA A 248 0.82 -9.78 12.64
CA ALA A 248 -0.23 -9.17 11.83
C ALA A 248 -1.57 -9.08 12.59
N ALA A 249 -1.96 -10.13 13.31
CA ALA A 249 -3.18 -10.09 14.12
C ALA A 249 -3.12 -9.05 15.25
N ARG A 250 -1.96 -8.91 15.91
CA ARG A 250 -1.79 -7.98 17.04
C ARG A 250 -1.85 -6.54 16.60
N ILE A 251 -1.14 -6.17 15.51
CA ILE A 251 -1.16 -4.79 15.01
C ILE A 251 -2.56 -4.43 14.48
N VAL A 252 -3.20 -5.29 13.69
CA VAL A 252 -4.52 -5.03 13.13
C VAL A 252 -5.60 -4.93 14.20
N LYS A 253 -5.55 -5.77 15.25
CA LYS A 253 -6.44 -5.63 16.41
C LYS A 253 -6.24 -4.32 17.16
N ALA A 254 -5.02 -3.83 17.27
CA ALA A 254 -4.73 -2.55 17.93
C ALA A 254 -5.23 -1.34 17.11
N LEU A 255 -5.18 -1.43 15.78
CA LEU A 255 -5.75 -0.43 14.89
C LEU A 255 -7.28 -0.43 14.95
N GLY A 256 -7.87 -1.63 14.96
CA GLY A 256 -9.31 -1.82 14.95
C GLY A 256 -9.95 -1.53 13.59
N GLY A 257 -11.29 -1.61 13.57
CA GLY A 257 -12.06 -1.44 12.33
C GLY A 257 -12.13 -2.70 11.48
N ARG A 258 -12.90 -2.64 10.40
CA ARG A 258 -12.98 -3.69 9.38
C ARG A 258 -12.39 -3.22 8.06
N GLY A 259 -12.16 -4.12 7.15
CA GLY A 259 -11.50 -3.87 5.86
C GLY A 259 -10.31 -4.79 5.64
N VAL A 260 -9.50 -4.44 4.66
CA VAL A 260 -8.25 -5.14 4.34
C VAL A 260 -7.07 -4.33 4.84
N PHE A 261 -6.15 -5.02 5.52
CA PHE A 261 -4.89 -4.47 6.00
C PHE A 261 -3.73 -5.19 5.32
N GLY A 262 -2.76 -4.44 4.84
CA GLY A 262 -1.50 -4.97 4.33
C GLY A 262 -0.41 -4.81 5.39
N VAL A 263 0.00 -5.89 6.04
CA VAL A 263 1.07 -5.86 7.05
C VAL A 263 2.39 -6.25 6.40
N GLU A 264 3.33 -5.30 6.38
CA GLU A 264 4.66 -5.48 5.82
C GLU A 264 5.60 -6.08 6.87
N LEU A 265 6.27 -7.15 6.49
CA LEU A 265 7.15 -7.92 7.36
C LEU A 265 8.51 -8.14 6.69
N MET A 266 9.56 -8.13 7.50
CA MET A 266 10.92 -8.52 7.12
C MET A 266 11.21 -9.90 7.70
N ILE A 267 11.67 -10.83 6.87
CA ILE A 267 11.88 -12.23 7.24
C ILE A 267 13.35 -12.60 7.10
N ASN A 268 13.92 -13.21 8.13
CA ASN A 268 15.24 -13.84 8.09
C ASN A 268 15.16 -15.21 8.79
N GLY A 269 15.09 -16.29 8.01
CA GLY A 269 14.84 -17.63 8.53
C GLY A 269 13.53 -17.71 9.31
N ASP A 270 13.60 -17.97 10.61
CA ASP A 270 12.45 -18.00 11.52
C ASP A 270 12.17 -16.65 12.19
N GLU A 271 13.05 -15.67 12.04
CA GLU A 271 12.89 -14.33 12.61
C GLU A 271 11.98 -13.48 11.72
N VAL A 272 11.00 -12.84 12.35
CA VAL A 272 10.00 -11.99 11.69
C VAL A 272 9.95 -10.64 12.36
N TYR A 273 10.19 -9.57 11.60
CA TYR A 273 10.15 -8.20 12.07
C TYR A 273 9.00 -7.44 11.42
N PHE A 274 8.27 -6.69 12.22
CA PHE A 274 7.27 -5.75 11.72
C PHE A 274 7.95 -4.57 11.04
N ALA A 275 7.54 -4.27 9.82
CA ALA A 275 8.03 -3.12 9.07
C ALA A 275 7.00 -1.99 8.99
N ASP A 276 5.78 -2.27 8.52
CA ASP A 276 4.73 -1.27 8.33
C ASP A 276 3.35 -1.92 8.25
N VAL A 277 2.28 -1.10 8.22
CA VAL A 277 0.92 -1.55 7.94
C VAL A 277 0.15 -0.49 7.16
N THR A 278 -0.58 -0.92 6.16
CA THR A 278 -1.50 -0.09 5.37
C THR A 278 -2.95 -0.50 5.62
N VAL A 279 -3.87 0.47 5.53
CA VAL A 279 -5.32 0.26 5.67
C VAL A 279 -6.05 0.14 4.33
N CYS A 280 -5.30 -0.04 3.26
CA CYS A 280 -5.79 -0.24 1.90
C CYS A 280 -4.92 -1.29 1.19
N PRO A 281 -5.36 -1.83 0.06
CA PRO A 281 -4.55 -2.77 -0.69
C PRO A 281 -3.18 -2.20 -1.07
N ALA A 282 -2.12 -2.88 -0.63
CA ALA A 282 -0.73 -2.53 -0.97
C ALA A 282 -0.42 -2.84 -2.45
N GLY A 283 0.62 -2.21 -2.99
CA GLY A 283 1.06 -2.45 -4.37
C GLY A 283 1.45 -3.91 -4.64
N SER A 284 2.00 -4.61 -3.63
CA SER A 284 2.31 -6.04 -3.69
C SER A 284 1.08 -6.94 -3.84
N ALA A 285 -0.11 -6.48 -3.43
CA ALA A 285 -1.34 -7.27 -3.43
C ALA A 285 -1.98 -7.44 -4.83
N TRP A 286 -1.47 -6.77 -5.86
CA TRP A 286 -1.95 -6.98 -7.23
C TRP A 286 -1.87 -8.43 -7.71
N VAL A 287 -0.93 -9.20 -7.20
CA VAL A 287 -0.81 -10.64 -7.52
C VAL A 287 -2.09 -11.40 -7.21
N THR A 288 -2.87 -10.98 -6.19
CA THR A 288 -4.12 -11.62 -5.78
C THR A 288 -5.21 -11.63 -6.86
N VAL A 289 -5.12 -10.71 -7.82
CA VAL A 289 -6.07 -10.62 -8.95
C VAL A 289 -6.13 -11.93 -9.76
N ARG A 290 -5.02 -12.69 -9.79
CA ARG A 290 -4.97 -13.96 -10.50
C ARG A 290 -4.57 -15.17 -9.65
N SER A 291 -3.98 -14.95 -8.47
CA SER A 291 -3.57 -16.05 -7.58
C SER A 291 -4.69 -16.51 -6.64
N GLN A 292 -5.68 -15.68 -6.36
CA GLN A 292 -6.78 -15.98 -5.44
C GLN A 292 -8.14 -16.04 -6.13
N ARG A 293 -9.08 -16.73 -5.50
CA ARG A 293 -10.49 -16.77 -5.95
C ARG A 293 -11.15 -15.40 -5.83
N LEU A 294 -10.88 -14.68 -4.76
CA LEU A 294 -11.25 -13.30 -4.55
C LEU A 294 -9.98 -12.47 -4.48
N SER A 295 -9.85 -11.50 -5.37
CA SER A 295 -8.78 -10.52 -5.32
C SER A 295 -8.86 -9.70 -4.03
N VAL A 296 -7.74 -9.05 -3.67
CA VAL A 296 -7.71 -8.13 -2.53
C VAL A 296 -8.80 -7.06 -2.60
N PHE A 297 -9.17 -6.62 -3.80
CA PHE A 297 -10.23 -5.62 -4.02
C PHE A 297 -11.63 -6.19 -3.77
N GLU A 298 -11.89 -7.42 -4.17
CA GLU A 298 -13.14 -8.12 -3.87
C GLU A 298 -13.25 -8.47 -2.38
N LEU A 299 -12.14 -8.84 -1.74
CA LEU A 299 -12.07 -9.03 -0.28
C LEU A 299 -12.38 -7.72 0.45
N GLN A 300 -11.80 -6.60 0.01
CA GLN A 300 -12.06 -5.27 0.56
C GLN A 300 -13.54 -4.87 0.39
N ALA A 301 -14.11 -5.06 -0.82
CA ALA A 301 -15.51 -4.77 -1.08
C ALA A 301 -16.45 -5.58 -0.18
N ARG A 302 -16.19 -6.87 -0.01
CA ARG A 302 -16.96 -7.72 0.90
C ARG A 302 -16.82 -7.31 2.36
N ALA A 303 -15.61 -6.98 2.80
CA ALA A 303 -15.39 -6.50 4.17
C ALA A 303 -16.11 -5.18 4.45
N ILE A 304 -16.12 -4.23 3.49
CA ILE A 304 -16.87 -2.97 3.58
C ILE A 304 -18.36 -3.25 3.74
N LEU A 305 -18.91 -4.12 2.92
CA LEU A 305 -20.36 -4.43 2.92
C LEU A 305 -20.78 -5.42 4.02
N GLY A 306 -19.85 -5.87 4.88
CA GLY A 306 -20.13 -6.85 5.93
C GLY A 306 -20.47 -8.24 5.41
N LEU A 307 -20.02 -8.59 4.21
CA LEU A 307 -20.26 -9.89 3.57
C LEU A 307 -19.17 -10.90 3.95
N ALA A 308 -19.50 -12.19 3.81
CA ALA A 308 -18.55 -13.27 4.03
C ALA A 308 -17.37 -13.19 3.06
N VAL A 309 -16.17 -13.42 3.56
CA VAL A 309 -14.92 -13.42 2.79
C VAL A 309 -14.38 -14.85 2.63
N ASP A 310 -13.44 -15.02 1.72
CA ASP A 310 -12.79 -16.29 1.44
C ASP A 310 -11.40 -15.98 0.86
N THR A 311 -10.37 -16.36 1.59
CA THR A 311 -8.96 -16.11 1.26
C THR A 311 -8.31 -17.26 0.49
N LEU A 312 -9.12 -18.09 -0.20
CA LEU A 312 -8.65 -19.27 -0.95
C LEU A 312 -7.75 -18.86 -2.13
N MET A 313 -6.55 -19.37 -2.13
CA MET A 313 -5.63 -19.30 -3.26
C MET A 313 -5.96 -20.37 -4.30
N ILE A 314 -5.99 -20.02 -5.59
CA ILE A 314 -6.34 -20.94 -6.69
C ILE A 314 -5.13 -21.36 -7.52
N SER A 315 -4.09 -20.53 -7.57
CA SER A 315 -2.86 -20.82 -8.32
C SER A 315 -1.69 -20.04 -7.73
N SER A 316 -0.48 -20.52 -7.93
CA SER A 316 0.68 -19.67 -7.75
C SER A 316 0.65 -18.54 -8.79
N GLY A 317 0.98 -17.32 -8.37
CA GLY A 317 0.94 -16.16 -9.24
C GLY A 317 2.10 -15.21 -9.02
N ALA A 318 2.29 -14.32 -9.99
CA ALA A 318 3.21 -13.19 -9.89
C ALA A 318 2.62 -11.95 -10.56
N ALA A 319 3.03 -10.79 -10.07
CA ALA A 319 2.68 -9.51 -10.64
C ALA A 319 3.91 -8.60 -10.75
N ARG A 320 3.93 -7.75 -11.78
CA ARG A 320 4.85 -6.63 -11.91
C ARG A 320 4.05 -5.35 -12.14
N VAL A 321 4.24 -4.39 -11.25
CA VAL A 321 3.69 -3.04 -11.41
C VAL A 321 4.63 -2.26 -12.32
N ILE A 322 4.11 -1.82 -13.46
CA ILE A 322 4.83 -1.07 -14.47
C ILE A 322 4.61 0.41 -14.19
N ASN A 323 5.70 1.14 -13.96
CA ASN A 323 5.64 2.59 -13.74
C ASN A 323 6.42 3.31 -14.87
N PRO A 324 5.75 4.13 -15.69
CA PRO A 324 6.38 4.79 -16.84
C PRO A 324 7.43 5.83 -16.45
N ASP A 325 7.39 6.39 -15.25
CA ASP A 325 8.30 7.45 -14.84
C ASP A 325 9.77 7.00 -14.77
N HIS A 326 10.03 5.68 -14.75
CA HIS A 326 11.37 5.11 -14.68
C HIS A 326 11.87 4.54 -16.01
N THR A 327 11.00 4.27 -17.00
CA THR A 327 11.37 3.51 -18.22
C THR A 327 11.45 4.31 -19.51
N ALA A 328 10.80 5.47 -19.57
CA ALA A 328 10.79 6.30 -20.78
C ALA A 328 11.04 7.75 -20.45
N GLY A 329 11.93 8.41 -21.23
CA GLY A 329 12.03 9.86 -21.23
C GLY A 329 10.64 10.49 -21.41
N ARG A 330 10.45 11.66 -20.90
CA ARG A 330 9.21 12.46 -20.76
C ARG A 330 8.16 12.42 -21.89
N ALA A 331 8.44 11.77 -23.02
CA ALA A 331 7.58 11.75 -24.21
C ALA A 331 6.45 10.70 -24.19
N ALA A 332 6.53 9.66 -23.31
CA ALA A 332 5.59 8.54 -23.32
C ALA A 332 4.49 8.61 -22.23
N VAL A 333 4.47 9.65 -21.41
CA VAL A 333 3.47 9.81 -20.35
C VAL A 333 2.12 10.19 -20.97
N GLY A 334 1.27 9.21 -21.27
CA GLY A 334 -0.11 9.50 -21.67
C GLY A 334 -0.78 8.53 -22.64
N ALA A 335 -0.06 7.70 -23.35
CA ALA A 335 -0.64 6.77 -24.32
C ALA A 335 -0.91 5.39 -23.71
N ALA A 336 -2.00 4.73 -24.15
CA ALA A 336 -2.19 3.31 -23.91
C ALA A 336 -1.10 2.52 -24.67
N PRO A 337 -0.68 1.32 -24.17
CA PRO A 337 0.24 0.48 -24.91
C PRO A 337 -0.27 0.21 -26.32
N PRO A 338 0.63 0.15 -27.35
CA PRO A 338 0.24 -0.20 -28.70
C PRO A 338 -0.45 -1.57 -28.73
N ALA A 339 -1.40 -1.79 -29.66
CA ALA A 339 -2.14 -3.04 -29.78
C ALA A 339 -1.22 -4.24 -30.01
N ASP A 340 -0.12 -4.03 -30.74
CA ASP A 340 0.89 -5.09 -31.00
C ASP A 340 1.64 -5.48 -29.71
N ALA A 341 1.94 -4.51 -28.83
CA ALA A 341 2.56 -4.76 -27.53
C ALA A 341 1.61 -5.55 -26.60
N LEU A 342 0.34 -5.17 -26.56
CA LEU A 342 -0.68 -5.91 -25.82
C LEU A 342 -0.85 -7.34 -26.36
N THR A 343 -0.91 -7.49 -27.69
CA THR A 343 -1.00 -8.81 -28.34
C THR A 343 0.21 -9.68 -27.99
N GLY A 344 1.40 -9.10 -28.05
CA GLY A 344 2.65 -9.78 -27.67
C GLY A 344 2.67 -10.18 -26.19
N ALA A 345 2.27 -9.29 -25.29
CA ALA A 345 2.22 -9.54 -23.85
C ALA A 345 1.21 -10.65 -23.49
N LEU A 346 -0.01 -10.57 -24.02
CA LEU A 346 -1.06 -11.57 -23.79
C LEU A 346 -0.81 -12.88 -24.54
N GLY A 347 0.19 -12.96 -25.41
CA GLY A 347 0.68 -14.21 -26.01
C GLY A 347 1.50 -15.07 -25.03
N VAL A 348 1.87 -14.57 -23.85
CA VAL A 348 2.50 -15.37 -22.80
C VAL A 348 1.47 -16.25 -22.14
N PRO A 349 1.69 -17.58 -21.98
CA PRO A 349 0.72 -18.48 -21.38
C PRO A 349 0.29 -18.08 -19.97
N GLU A 350 -0.99 -18.23 -19.65
CA GLU A 350 -1.58 -17.93 -18.33
C GLU A 350 -1.25 -16.52 -17.82
N SER A 351 -1.16 -15.56 -18.74
CA SER A 351 -0.86 -14.16 -18.42
C SER A 351 -2.11 -13.28 -18.53
N ASP A 352 -2.01 -12.12 -17.91
CA ASP A 352 -3.00 -11.05 -17.98
C ASP A 352 -2.34 -9.68 -17.79
N VAL A 353 -3.07 -8.63 -18.14
CA VAL A 353 -2.60 -7.24 -18.03
C VAL A 353 -3.74 -6.37 -17.52
N VAL A 354 -3.47 -5.54 -16.53
CA VAL A 354 -4.37 -4.47 -16.11
C VAL A 354 -3.74 -3.14 -16.50
N ILE A 355 -4.44 -2.37 -17.34
CA ILE A 355 -3.96 -1.06 -17.82
C ILE A 355 -4.80 0.05 -17.19
N PHE A 356 -4.13 1.01 -16.58
CA PHE A 356 -4.77 2.16 -15.93
C PHE A 356 -4.77 3.43 -16.80
N GLY A 357 -3.97 3.44 -17.85
CA GLY A 357 -3.67 4.59 -18.68
C GLY A 357 -2.36 5.28 -18.27
N ARG A 358 -1.89 6.23 -19.10
CA ARG A 358 -0.62 6.94 -18.90
C ARG A 358 0.62 6.04 -18.76
N GLY A 359 0.58 4.86 -19.39
CA GLY A 359 1.66 3.87 -19.31
C GLY A 359 1.72 3.07 -18.01
N LEU A 360 0.86 3.38 -17.03
CA LEU A 360 0.73 2.59 -15.80
C LEU A 360 -0.04 1.31 -16.06
N GLY A 361 0.44 0.20 -15.52
CA GLY A 361 -0.23 -1.08 -15.62
C GLY A 361 0.36 -2.13 -14.68
N VAL A 362 -0.25 -3.28 -14.68
CA VAL A 362 0.22 -4.46 -13.96
C VAL A 362 0.26 -5.63 -14.91
N ALA A 363 1.43 -6.23 -15.05
CA ALA A 363 1.62 -7.50 -15.72
C ALA A 363 1.39 -8.62 -14.70
N LEU A 364 0.54 -9.59 -15.05
CA LEU A 364 0.13 -10.69 -14.19
C LEU A 364 0.38 -12.01 -14.88
N ALA A 365 0.76 -13.03 -14.13
CA ALA A 365 0.84 -14.38 -14.64
C ALA A 365 0.60 -15.41 -13.54
N THR A 366 0.10 -16.57 -13.93
CA THR A 366 -0.01 -17.76 -13.08
C THR A 366 0.80 -18.92 -13.64
N ALA A 367 1.10 -19.87 -12.78
CA ALA A 367 1.75 -21.14 -13.15
C ALA A 367 1.63 -22.12 -11.95
N PRO A 368 1.88 -23.43 -12.16
CA PRO A 368 1.96 -24.37 -11.05
C PRO A 368 3.04 -24.00 -10.03
N GLU A 369 4.13 -23.39 -10.46
CA GLU A 369 5.26 -22.98 -9.64
C GLU A 369 5.45 -21.46 -9.68
N VAL A 370 5.73 -20.87 -8.49
CA VAL A 370 5.98 -19.42 -8.35
C VAL A 370 7.11 -18.93 -9.25
N ALA A 371 8.20 -19.68 -9.39
CA ALA A 371 9.33 -19.28 -10.21
C ALA A 371 8.91 -19.09 -11.68
N ILE A 372 8.09 -19.99 -12.23
CA ILE A 372 7.56 -19.90 -13.59
C ILE A 372 6.59 -18.71 -13.72
N ALA A 373 5.71 -18.50 -12.74
CA ALA A 373 4.80 -17.35 -12.74
C ALA A 373 5.58 -16.02 -12.75
N ARG A 374 6.66 -15.91 -11.97
CA ARG A 374 7.54 -14.73 -11.94
C ARG A 374 8.24 -14.48 -13.27
N GLU A 375 8.74 -15.55 -13.92
CA GLU A 375 9.35 -15.44 -15.25
C GLU A 375 8.35 -14.95 -16.29
N ARG A 376 7.15 -15.52 -16.32
CA ARG A 376 6.05 -15.12 -17.21
C ARG A 376 5.64 -13.66 -16.98
N ALA A 377 5.43 -13.23 -15.73
CA ALA A 377 5.07 -11.85 -15.42
C ALA A 377 6.17 -10.86 -15.86
N ARG A 378 7.45 -11.23 -15.72
CA ARG A 378 8.57 -10.46 -16.24
C ARG A 378 8.54 -10.36 -17.76
N GLU A 379 8.27 -11.46 -18.45
CA GLU A 379 8.15 -11.48 -19.91
C GLU A 379 6.98 -10.60 -20.40
N VAL A 380 5.81 -10.68 -19.74
CA VAL A 380 4.66 -9.81 -20.02
C VAL A 380 5.04 -8.34 -19.88
N ALA A 381 5.67 -7.97 -18.75
CA ALA A 381 6.10 -6.59 -18.51
C ALA A 381 7.10 -6.11 -19.57
N SER A 382 8.08 -6.94 -19.95
CA SER A 382 9.07 -6.58 -20.97
C SER A 382 8.46 -6.35 -22.34
N ARG A 383 7.42 -7.11 -22.70
CA ARG A 383 6.71 -6.95 -23.99
C ARG A 383 5.79 -5.72 -24.01
N LEU A 384 5.34 -5.25 -22.86
CA LEU A 384 4.58 -4.00 -22.74
C LEU A 384 5.47 -2.75 -22.84
N ASN A 385 6.72 -2.88 -22.38
CA ASN A 385 7.68 -1.77 -22.34
C ASN A 385 8.51 -1.60 -23.62
N VAL A 386 8.18 -2.31 -24.71
CA VAL A 386 8.91 -2.16 -25.99
C VAL A 386 8.63 -0.76 -26.56
N PRO A 387 9.67 0.10 -26.77
CA PRO A 387 9.52 1.38 -27.43
C PRO A 387 8.94 1.15 -28.84
N ASP A 388 8.04 2.06 -29.26
CA ASP A 388 7.47 2.02 -30.60
C ASP A 388 8.61 2.11 -31.62
N SER A 389 8.88 1.01 -32.33
CA SER A 389 9.95 0.92 -33.33
C SER A 389 9.56 1.55 -34.68
N ARG A 390 8.56 2.42 -34.68
CA ARG A 390 8.05 3.16 -35.85
C ARG A 390 8.37 4.65 -35.73
N GLU A 391 9.66 5.02 -35.69
CA GLU A 391 10.18 6.30 -36.16
C GLU A 391 11.16 6.11 -37.30
#